data_bc13a4387522e587a95164c5133d3e52
#
_entry.id   bc13a4387522e587a95164c5133d3e52
#
_cell.length_a   1.000
_cell.length_b   1.000
_cell.length_c   1.000
_cell.angle_alpha   90.00
_cell.angle_beta   90.00
_cell.angle_gamma   90.00
#
_symmetry.space_group_name_H-M   'P 1'
#
loop_
_entity.id
_entity.type
_entity.pdbx_description
1 polymer ?
#
loop_
_entity_poly.entity_id
_entity_poly.type
_entity_poly.pdbx_seq_one_letter_code
_entity_poly.pdbx_strand_id
1 'polypeptide(L)'
;ATSKKAQNVVKTSLDLSRQSDGEESFGTSPVARVLVRNCSNISATILSIVPTPVKNWIDSRFDQSEMIMDDKASFDLVRASVNVVLSGLLIALGTSLKLPLSTTYVAFMVAMGTSLADRAWGRESAVYRITGVLSVIGGWFITAGAAFTICFIVALLIYWGGIPALVAMIGLAIYSLVRSHFA
;
A
#
# COMPACT_ATOMS: atom_id res chain seq x y z
N ALA A 1 16.79 2.46 -15.67
CA ALA A 1 15.44 3.02 -15.89
C ALA A 1 14.51 2.59 -14.76
N THR A 2 14.14 3.49 -13.90
CA THR A 2 13.30 3.19 -12.75
C THR A 2 11.86 3.05 -13.22
N SER A 3 11.28 1.87 -13.03
CA SER A 3 9.88 1.61 -13.38
C SER A 3 8.95 2.60 -12.69
N LYS A 4 7.95 3.15 -13.41
CA LYS A 4 6.91 4.03 -12.82
C LYS A 4 6.22 3.39 -11.61
N LYS A 5 6.08 2.05 -11.61
CA LYS A 5 5.52 1.30 -10.47
C LYS A 5 6.43 1.36 -9.23
N ALA A 6 7.74 1.22 -9.40
CA ALA A 6 8.70 1.35 -8.29
C ALA A 6 8.68 2.77 -7.73
N GLN A 7 8.59 3.79 -8.59
CA GLN A 7 8.45 5.19 -8.15
C GLN A 7 7.18 5.42 -7.34
N ASN A 8 6.05 4.85 -7.75
CA ASN A 8 4.79 4.96 -7.01
C ASN A 8 4.87 4.29 -5.63
N VAL A 9 5.53 3.13 -5.53
CA VAL A 9 5.77 2.46 -4.24
C VAL A 9 6.58 3.35 -3.31
N VAL A 10 7.67 3.94 -3.80
CA VAL A 10 8.53 4.84 -3.01
C VAL A 10 7.77 6.09 -2.58
N LYS A 11 7.04 6.73 -3.51
CA LYS A 11 6.21 7.91 -3.19
C LYS A 11 5.18 7.58 -2.12
N THR A 12 4.45 6.47 -2.26
CA THR A 12 3.46 6.03 -1.27
C THR A 12 4.11 5.77 0.09
N SER A 13 5.30 5.14 0.13
CA SER A 13 6.02 4.91 1.39
C SER A 13 6.42 6.22 2.06
N LEU A 14 6.88 7.21 1.30
CA LEU A 14 7.24 8.53 1.82
C LEU A 14 6.00 9.28 2.35
N ASP A 15 4.89 9.26 1.60
CA ASP A 15 3.64 9.91 2.03
C ASP A 15 3.07 9.28 3.31
N LEU A 16 3.19 7.96 3.47
CA LEU A 16 2.77 7.26 4.69
C LEU A 16 3.67 7.57 5.90
N SER A 17 4.92 7.92 5.68
CA SER A 17 5.90 8.20 6.74
C SER A 17 5.85 9.64 7.24
N ARG A 18 5.25 10.57 6.47
CA ARG A 18 5.18 11.99 6.84
C ARG A 18 4.23 12.25 8.01
N GLN A 19 4.63 13.16 8.90
CA GLN A 19 3.82 13.62 10.01
C GLN A 19 2.89 14.78 9.66
N SER A 20 3.34 15.65 8.76
CA SER A 20 2.61 16.88 8.40
C SER A 20 1.71 16.70 7.19
N ASP A 21 0.65 17.50 7.15
CA ASP A 21 -0.14 17.75 5.94
C ASP A 21 0.71 18.62 5.00
N GLY A 22 1.27 18.03 3.94
CA GLY A 22 2.09 18.73 2.95
C GLY A 22 1.54 18.52 1.54
N GLU A 23 2.34 18.86 0.50
CA GLU A 23 1.95 18.59 -0.88
C GLU A 23 1.69 17.09 -1.08
N GLU A 24 0.47 16.76 -1.44
CA GLU A 24 0.03 15.39 -1.64
C GLU A 24 0.43 14.91 -3.04
N SER A 25 1.11 13.76 -3.09
CA SER A 25 1.65 13.21 -4.35
C SER A 25 0.59 12.56 -5.24
N PHE A 26 -0.59 12.27 -4.70
CA PHE A 26 -1.67 11.58 -5.41
C PHE A 26 -2.95 12.40 -5.41
N GLY A 27 -3.73 12.27 -6.50
CA GLY A 27 -5.07 12.85 -6.57
C GLY A 27 -6.09 12.12 -5.70
N THR A 28 -7.30 12.65 -5.57
CA THR A 28 -8.38 11.99 -4.81
C THR A 28 -9.05 10.90 -5.63
N SER A 29 -9.27 9.73 -5.03
CA SER A 29 -10.06 8.64 -5.59
C SER A 29 -11.46 8.59 -4.95
N PRO A 30 -12.55 8.40 -5.73
CA PRO A 30 -13.88 8.23 -5.16
C PRO A 30 -13.96 7.00 -4.23
N VAL A 31 -13.22 5.94 -4.53
CA VAL A 31 -13.15 4.74 -3.69
C VAL A 31 -12.49 5.05 -2.35
N ALA A 32 -11.39 5.81 -2.33
CA ALA A 32 -10.72 6.21 -1.09
C ALA A 32 -11.63 7.09 -0.22
N ARG A 33 -12.40 8.00 -0.83
CA ARG A 33 -13.38 8.83 -0.10
C ARG A 33 -14.47 7.99 0.58
N VAL A 34 -15.02 7.02 -0.13
CA VAL A 34 -16.04 6.10 0.43
C VAL A 34 -15.43 5.27 1.56
N LEU A 35 -14.21 4.76 1.38
CA LEU A 35 -13.52 3.98 2.39
C LEU A 35 -13.27 4.80 3.67
N VAL A 36 -12.69 5.99 3.55
CA VAL A 36 -12.43 6.89 4.69
C VAL A 36 -13.73 7.26 5.40
N ARG A 37 -14.79 7.57 4.63
CA ARG A 37 -16.11 7.90 5.18
C ARG A 37 -16.71 6.74 5.97
N ASN A 38 -16.65 5.52 5.43
CA ASN A 38 -17.14 4.34 6.12
C ASN A 38 -16.33 4.02 7.37
N CYS A 39 -14.99 4.11 7.30
CA CYS A 39 -14.12 3.93 8.47
C CYS A 39 -14.41 4.98 9.55
N SER A 40 -14.63 6.24 9.16
CA SER A 40 -14.99 7.32 10.09
C SER A 40 -16.34 7.06 10.77
N ASN A 41 -17.35 6.58 10.03
CA ASN A 41 -18.65 6.23 10.58
C ASN A 41 -18.56 5.04 11.54
N ILE A 42 -17.80 3.99 11.19
CA ILE A 42 -17.57 2.83 12.05
C ILE A 42 -16.84 3.27 13.33
N SER A 43 -15.82 4.10 13.21
CA SER A 43 -15.08 4.66 14.35
C SER A 43 -16.00 5.46 15.27
N ALA A 44 -16.86 6.32 14.72
CA ALA A 44 -17.85 7.09 15.50
C ALA A 44 -18.83 6.16 16.25
N THR A 45 -19.30 5.09 15.59
CA THR A 45 -20.18 4.09 16.20
C THR A 45 -19.47 3.32 17.33
N ILE A 46 -18.23 2.92 17.13
CA ILE A 46 -17.44 2.25 18.16
C ILE A 46 -17.20 3.18 19.35
N LEU A 47 -16.84 4.45 19.09
CA LEU A 47 -16.64 5.45 20.13
C LEU A 47 -17.91 5.77 20.93
N SER A 48 -19.10 5.59 20.33
CA SER A 48 -20.37 5.78 21.07
C SER A 48 -20.64 4.65 22.08
N ILE A 49 -20.05 3.48 21.88
CA ILE A 49 -20.20 2.31 22.77
C ILE A 49 -19.16 2.35 23.90
N VAL A 50 -18.05 3.08 23.72
CA VAL A 50 -16.96 3.18 24.69
C VAL A 50 -17.38 4.07 25.87
N PRO A 51 -17.25 3.60 27.13
CA PRO A 51 -17.56 4.40 28.33
C PRO A 51 -16.74 5.67 28.40
N THR A 52 -17.34 6.77 28.89
CA THR A 52 -16.73 8.10 29.02
C THR A 52 -15.36 8.11 29.72
N PRO A 53 -15.12 7.34 30.82
CA PRO A 53 -13.80 7.35 31.45
C PRO A 53 -12.68 6.80 30.57
N VAL A 54 -12.99 5.78 29.74
CA VAL A 54 -12.02 5.21 28.79
C VAL A 54 -11.73 6.20 27.66
N LYS A 55 -12.76 6.92 27.19
CA LYS A 55 -12.60 7.95 26.18
C LYS A 55 -11.69 9.09 26.66
N ASN A 56 -11.95 9.60 27.87
CA ASN A 56 -11.14 10.65 28.48
C ASN A 56 -9.69 10.20 28.72
N TRP A 57 -9.49 8.95 29.12
CA TRP A 57 -8.15 8.37 29.28
C TRP A 57 -7.42 8.25 27.92
N ILE A 58 -8.11 7.83 26.86
CA ILE A 58 -7.54 7.80 25.51
C ILE A 58 -7.20 9.22 25.05
N ASP A 59 -8.14 10.18 25.16
CA ASP A 59 -7.93 11.53 24.68
C ASP A 59 -6.81 12.26 25.45
N SER A 60 -6.60 11.98 26.75
CA SER A 60 -5.48 12.49 27.53
C SER A 60 -4.10 12.00 27.03
N ARG A 61 -4.05 10.88 26.28
CA ARG A 61 -2.81 10.38 25.66
C ARG A 61 -2.47 11.08 24.35
N PHE A 62 -3.42 11.79 23.75
CA PHE A 62 -3.25 12.55 22.51
C PHE A 62 -3.11 14.05 22.76
N ASP A 63 -2.77 14.47 23.99
CA ASP A 63 -2.50 15.86 24.30
C ASP A 63 -1.19 16.29 23.60
N GLN A 64 -1.33 17.21 22.65
CA GLN A 64 -0.22 17.71 21.83
C GLN A 64 0.50 18.90 22.49
N SER A 65 0.06 19.36 23.67
CA SER A 65 0.63 20.53 24.35
C SER A 65 2.09 20.36 24.81
N GLU A 66 2.54 19.11 24.96
CA GLU A 66 3.91 18.77 25.36
C GLU A 66 4.78 18.24 24.21
N MET A 67 4.26 18.19 22.99
CA MET A 67 5.03 17.70 21.84
C MET A 67 6.10 18.72 21.45
N ILE A 68 7.36 18.36 21.66
CA ILE A 68 8.52 19.02 21.05
C ILE A 68 8.53 18.60 19.57
N MET A 69 7.75 19.27 18.75
CA MET A 69 7.82 19.10 17.30
C MET A 69 9.05 19.84 16.80
N ASP A 70 10.05 19.11 16.35
CA ASP A 70 11.09 19.69 15.52
C ASP A 70 10.47 19.88 14.11
N ASP A 71 10.19 21.13 13.73
CA ASP A 71 9.60 21.50 12.42
C ASP A 71 10.40 20.97 11.20
N LYS A 72 11.60 20.46 11.45
CA LYS A 72 12.51 19.88 10.46
C LYS A 72 12.45 18.35 10.38
N ALA A 73 11.76 17.68 11.29
CA ALA A 73 11.68 16.22 11.30
C ALA A 73 10.74 15.71 10.20
N SER A 74 11.32 15.16 9.13
CA SER A 74 10.56 14.63 7.99
C SER A 74 9.71 13.41 8.34
N PHE A 75 10.02 12.69 9.42
CA PHE A 75 9.28 11.48 9.85
C PHE A 75 9.53 11.18 11.33
N ASP A 76 8.57 10.46 11.92
CA ASP A 76 8.62 10.02 13.31
C ASP A 76 9.46 8.74 13.43
N LEU A 77 10.60 8.84 14.14
CA LEU A 77 11.51 7.70 14.37
C LEU A 77 10.85 6.61 15.22
N VAL A 78 10.01 6.98 16.19
CA VAL A 78 9.31 6.01 17.05
C VAL A 78 8.32 5.20 16.22
N ARG A 79 7.51 5.85 15.41
CA ARG A 79 6.58 5.19 14.50
C ARG A 79 7.30 4.34 13.47
N ALA A 80 8.42 4.84 12.91
CA ALA A 80 9.23 4.06 11.98
C ALA A 80 9.75 2.77 12.63
N SER A 81 10.23 2.83 13.87
CA SER A 81 10.69 1.66 14.62
C SER A 81 9.54 0.67 14.88
N VAL A 82 8.38 1.15 15.31
CA VAL A 82 7.18 0.31 15.50
C VAL A 82 6.76 -0.35 14.17
N ASN A 83 6.77 0.39 13.08
CA ASN A 83 6.42 -0.14 11.76
C ASN A 83 7.36 -1.28 11.34
N VAL A 84 8.66 -1.13 11.53
CA VAL A 84 9.64 -2.17 11.20
C VAL A 84 9.44 -3.43 12.04
N VAL A 85 9.32 -3.27 13.36
CA VAL A 85 9.12 -4.40 14.28
C VAL A 85 7.81 -5.12 14.01
N LEU A 86 6.71 -4.38 13.91
CA LEU A 86 5.38 -4.96 13.71
C LEU A 86 5.26 -5.62 12.33
N SER A 87 5.79 -4.99 11.28
CA SER A 87 5.83 -5.61 9.95
C SER A 87 6.66 -6.89 9.94
N GLY A 88 7.83 -6.88 10.59
CA GLY A 88 8.68 -8.05 10.71
C GLY A 88 7.98 -9.21 11.42
N LEU A 89 7.32 -8.93 12.54
CA LEU A 89 6.54 -9.93 13.29
C LEU A 89 5.39 -10.51 12.46
N LEU A 90 4.61 -9.67 11.78
CA LEU A 90 3.49 -10.12 10.94
C LEU A 90 3.97 -10.94 9.73
N ILE A 91 5.08 -10.55 9.11
CA ILE A 91 5.68 -11.30 8.00
C ILE A 91 6.20 -12.65 8.49
N ALA A 92 6.89 -12.69 9.63
CA ALA A 92 7.40 -13.93 10.22
C ALA A 92 6.24 -14.88 10.58
N LEU A 93 5.18 -14.36 11.22
CA LEU A 93 3.97 -15.11 11.54
C LEU A 93 3.29 -15.66 10.28
N GLY A 94 3.07 -14.81 9.28
CA GLY A 94 2.46 -15.22 8.03
C GLY A 94 3.28 -16.28 7.28
N THR A 95 4.60 -16.14 7.28
CA THR A 95 5.52 -17.11 6.67
C THR A 95 5.48 -18.45 7.43
N SER A 96 5.44 -18.43 8.75
CA SER A 96 5.34 -19.65 9.57
C SER A 96 4.01 -20.38 9.34
N LEU A 97 2.94 -19.65 9.09
CA LEU A 97 1.62 -20.19 8.72
C LEU A 97 1.52 -20.55 7.22
N LYS A 98 2.61 -20.43 6.45
CA LYS A 98 2.67 -20.70 5.00
C LYS A 98 1.65 -19.88 4.19
N LEU A 99 1.33 -18.66 4.64
CA LEU A 99 0.44 -17.76 3.92
C LEU A 99 1.19 -17.06 2.77
N PRO A 100 0.59 -16.94 1.59
CA PRO A 100 1.19 -16.21 0.47
C PRO A 100 1.06 -14.70 0.69
N LEU A 101 1.97 -14.12 1.48
CA LEU A 101 1.96 -12.70 1.82
C LEU A 101 2.95 -11.90 0.98
N SER A 102 2.52 -10.71 0.53
CA SER A 102 3.44 -9.69 0.02
C SER A 102 4.00 -8.87 1.18
N THR A 103 5.32 -8.84 1.34
CA THR A 103 5.99 -8.06 2.39
C THR A 103 5.70 -6.56 2.25
N THR A 104 5.66 -6.04 1.03
CA THR A 104 5.32 -4.63 0.75
C THR A 104 3.89 -4.31 1.16
N TYR A 105 2.94 -5.23 0.90
CA TYR A 105 1.56 -5.05 1.32
C TYR A 105 1.43 -4.97 2.84
N VAL A 106 2.08 -5.90 3.56
CA VAL A 106 2.07 -5.91 5.03
C VAL A 106 2.67 -4.63 5.58
N ALA A 107 3.82 -4.19 5.04
CA ALA A 107 4.47 -2.94 5.47
C ALA A 107 3.57 -1.71 5.26
N PHE A 108 2.86 -1.61 4.14
CA PHE A 108 1.92 -0.51 3.88
C PHE A 108 0.72 -0.54 4.82
N MET A 109 0.15 -1.72 5.07
CA MET A 109 -0.98 -1.85 6.00
C MET A 109 -0.58 -1.49 7.44
N VAL A 110 0.61 -1.90 7.87
CA VAL A 110 1.14 -1.53 9.20
C VAL A 110 1.38 -0.03 9.28
N ALA A 111 2.06 0.57 8.30
CA ALA A 111 2.32 2.01 8.28
C ALA A 111 1.02 2.84 8.27
N MET A 112 0.02 2.40 7.53
CA MET A 112 -1.29 3.04 7.52
C MET A 112 -2.02 2.86 8.86
N GLY A 113 -1.98 1.66 9.43
CA GLY A 113 -2.62 1.36 10.71
C GLY A 113 -2.01 2.16 11.87
N THR A 114 -0.69 2.25 11.96
CA THR A 114 -0.01 3.05 12.99
C THR A 114 -0.27 4.55 12.83
N SER A 115 -0.29 5.06 11.61
CA SER A 115 -0.59 6.47 11.36
C SER A 115 -2.03 6.84 11.70
N LEU A 116 -2.97 5.91 11.48
CA LEU A 116 -4.37 6.08 11.91
C LEU A 116 -4.50 6.00 13.44
N ALA A 117 -3.77 5.08 14.07
CA ALA A 117 -3.76 4.93 15.54
C ALA A 117 -3.22 6.19 16.23
N ASP A 118 -2.18 6.80 15.68
CA ASP A 118 -1.57 8.03 16.19
C ASP A 118 -2.37 9.29 15.85
N ARG A 119 -3.47 9.18 15.13
CA ARG A 119 -4.23 10.33 14.60
C ARG A 119 -3.34 11.31 13.81
N ALA A 120 -2.28 10.79 13.19
CA ALA A 120 -1.25 11.59 12.51
C ALA A 120 -1.77 12.31 11.25
N TRP A 121 -2.94 11.92 10.74
CA TRP A 121 -3.51 12.46 9.52
C TRP A 121 -4.86 13.10 9.78
N GLY A 122 -5.05 14.27 9.20
CA GLY A 122 -6.37 14.86 9.03
C GLY A 122 -7.22 14.00 8.06
N ARG A 123 -8.54 14.19 8.09
CA ARG A 123 -9.49 13.43 7.25
C ARG A 123 -9.19 13.57 5.75
N GLU A 124 -8.84 14.75 5.30
CA GLU A 124 -8.52 15.03 3.89
C GLU A 124 -7.19 14.35 3.51
N SER A 125 -6.14 14.51 4.30
CA SER A 125 -4.83 13.89 4.07
C SER A 125 -4.92 12.36 4.04
N ALA A 126 -5.75 11.75 4.88
CA ALA A 126 -6.02 10.31 4.86
C ALA A 126 -6.56 9.83 3.50
N VAL A 127 -7.43 10.60 2.84
CA VAL A 127 -7.98 10.24 1.51
C VAL A 127 -6.88 10.16 0.46
N TYR A 128 -5.96 11.12 0.43
CA TYR A 128 -4.87 11.13 -0.54
C TYR A 128 -3.92 9.96 -0.34
N ARG A 129 -3.53 9.69 0.91
CA ARG A 129 -2.60 8.60 1.26
C ARG A 129 -3.19 7.22 0.99
N ILE A 130 -4.45 7.01 1.33
CA ILE A 130 -5.18 5.78 0.98
C ILE A 130 -5.28 5.63 -0.54
N THR A 131 -5.50 6.71 -1.29
CA THR A 131 -5.48 6.68 -2.75
C THR A 131 -4.13 6.19 -3.30
N GLY A 132 -3.01 6.64 -2.72
CA GLY A 132 -1.68 6.16 -3.07
C GLY A 132 -1.55 4.65 -2.86
N VAL A 133 -1.93 4.14 -1.70
CA VAL A 133 -1.90 2.69 -1.40
C VAL A 133 -2.79 1.90 -2.35
N LEU A 134 -4.02 2.36 -2.59
CA LEU A 134 -4.95 1.71 -3.54
C LEU A 134 -4.41 1.71 -4.98
N SER A 135 -3.73 2.77 -5.40
CA SER A 135 -3.09 2.85 -6.71
C SER A 135 -1.99 1.80 -6.88
N VAL A 136 -1.16 1.58 -5.86
CA VAL A 136 -0.12 0.55 -5.86
C VAL A 136 -0.75 -0.85 -5.91
N ILE A 137 -1.69 -1.13 -5.01
CA ILE A 137 -2.39 -2.42 -4.94
C ILE A 137 -3.14 -2.70 -6.24
N GLY A 138 -3.91 -1.72 -6.74
CA GLY A 138 -4.62 -1.82 -8.02
C GLY A 138 -3.68 -2.12 -9.19
N GLY A 139 -2.50 -1.49 -9.20
CA GLY A 139 -1.46 -1.75 -10.18
C GLY A 139 -0.96 -3.21 -10.15
N TRP A 140 -0.90 -3.84 -8.98
CA TRP A 140 -0.53 -5.26 -8.87
C TRP A 140 -1.62 -6.17 -9.42
N PHE A 141 -2.89 -5.91 -9.09
CA PHE A 141 -4.02 -6.69 -9.61
C PHE A 141 -4.13 -6.58 -11.14
N ILE A 142 -4.01 -5.38 -11.69
CA ILE A 142 -4.02 -5.17 -13.15
C ILE A 142 -2.86 -5.92 -13.81
N THR A 143 -1.67 -5.90 -13.22
CA THR A 143 -0.50 -6.61 -13.76
C THR A 143 -0.69 -8.12 -13.71
N ALA A 144 -1.18 -8.65 -12.59
CA ALA A 144 -1.48 -10.06 -12.45
C ALA A 144 -2.57 -10.49 -13.45
N GLY A 145 -3.67 -9.75 -13.54
CA GLY A 145 -4.75 -10.01 -14.49
C GLY A 145 -4.25 -10.04 -15.94
N ALA A 146 -3.44 -9.04 -16.35
CA ALA A 146 -2.85 -9.00 -17.67
C ALA A 146 -1.92 -10.21 -17.92
N ALA A 147 -1.07 -10.57 -16.95
CA ALA A 147 -0.19 -11.72 -17.06
C ALA A 147 -0.96 -13.04 -17.20
N PHE A 148 -1.99 -13.24 -16.39
CA PHE A 148 -2.86 -14.42 -16.50
C PHE A 148 -3.58 -14.49 -17.85
N THR A 149 -4.12 -13.36 -18.33
CA THR A 149 -4.81 -13.30 -19.63
C THR A 149 -3.86 -13.64 -20.77
N ILE A 150 -2.66 -13.07 -20.79
CA ILE A 150 -1.63 -13.37 -21.80
C ILE A 150 -1.23 -14.85 -21.74
N CYS A 151 -0.98 -15.37 -20.53
CA CYS A 151 -0.63 -16.76 -20.34
C CYS A 151 -1.73 -17.70 -20.86
N PHE A 152 -2.99 -17.39 -20.57
CA PHE A 152 -4.14 -18.14 -21.05
C PHE A 152 -4.23 -18.13 -22.57
N ILE A 153 -4.07 -16.97 -23.22
CA ILE A 153 -4.06 -16.85 -24.70
C ILE A 153 -2.93 -17.67 -25.30
N VAL A 154 -1.72 -17.57 -24.75
CA VAL A 154 -0.56 -18.34 -25.22
C VAL A 154 -0.80 -19.84 -25.08
N ALA A 155 -1.37 -20.28 -23.95
CA ALA A 155 -1.71 -21.68 -23.73
C ALA A 155 -2.73 -22.19 -24.75
N LEU A 156 -3.76 -21.41 -25.08
CA LEU A 156 -4.74 -21.75 -26.12
C LEU A 156 -4.11 -21.84 -27.49
N LEU A 157 -3.23 -20.89 -27.85
CA LEU A 157 -2.52 -20.91 -29.13
C LEU A 157 -1.63 -22.14 -29.28
N ILE A 158 -0.93 -22.54 -28.20
CA ILE A 158 -0.11 -23.77 -28.24
C ILE A 158 -0.99 -25.02 -28.29
N TYR A 159 -2.11 -25.02 -27.55
CA TYR A 159 -3.03 -26.17 -27.58
C TYR A 159 -3.62 -26.43 -28.96
N TRP A 160 -3.98 -25.39 -29.70
CA TRP A 160 -4.57 -25.52 -31.04
C TRP A 160 -3.51 -25.64 -32.15
N GLY A 161 -2.38 -24.93 -32.01
CA GLY A 161 -1.33 -24.87 -33.04
C GLY A 161 -0.23 -25.91 -32.89
N GLY A 162 -0.18 -26.66 -31.78
CA GLY A 162 0.82 -27.70 -31.54
C GLY A 162 2.27 -27.20 -31.55
N ILE A 163 3.18 -28.05 -32.03
CA ILE A 163 4.64 -27.79 -32.07
C ILE A 163 5.00 -26.52 -32.84
N PRO A 164 4.45 -26.21 -34.03
CA PRO A 164 4.79 -25.00 -34.76
C PRO A 164 4.42 -23.70 -33.99
N ALA A 165 3.29 -23.70 -33.29
CA ALA A 165 2.93 -22.56 -32.46
C ALA A 165 3.88 -22.36 -31.27
N LEU A 166 4.33 -23.44 -30.66
CA LEU A 166 5.32 -23.40 -29.59
C LEU A 166 6.64 -22.75 -30.05
N VAL A 167 7.18 -23.19 -31.20
CA VAL A 167 8.41 -22.65 -31.78
C VAL A 167 8.25 -21.18 -32.14
N ALA A 168 7.12 -20.77 -32.71
CA ALA A 168 6.82 -19.36 -33.02
C ALA A 168 6.77 -18.51 -31.78
N MET A 169 6.15 -19.00 -30.70
CA MET A 169 6.06 -18.25 -29.42
C MET A 169 7.41 -18.09 -28.72
N ILE A 170 8.27 -19.13 -28.77
CA ILE A 170 9.63 -19.05 -28.28
C ILE A 170 10.44 -18.02 -29.09
N GLY A 171 10.35 -18.04 -30.40
CA GLY A 171 11.01 -17.06 -31.28
C GLY A 171 10.56 -15.63 -31.00
N LEU A 172 9.27 -15.41 -30.80
CA LEU A 172 8.72 -14.12 -30.46
C LEU A 172 9.19 -13.61 -29.06
N ALA A 173 9.28 -14.51 -28.08
CA ALA A 173 9.80 -14.20 -26.77
C ALA A 173 11.28 -13.79 -26.82
N ILE A 174 12.10 -14.54 -27.55
CA ILE A 174 13.54 -14.21 -27.74
C ILE A 174 13.68 -12.87 -28.46
N TYR A 175 12.93 -12.66 -29.55
CA TYR A 175 12.93 -11.40 -30.29
C TYR A 175 12.56 -10.21 -29.40
N SER A 176 11.52 -10.34 -28.56
CA SER A 176 11.09 -9.30 -27.63
C SER A 176 12.15 -8.98 -26.57
N LEU A 177 12.82 -10.02 -26.03
CA LEU A 177 13.91 -9.84 -25.06
C LEU A 177 15.11 -9.12 -25.68
N VAL A 178 15.53 -9.55 -26.88
CA VAL A 178 16.66 -8.93 -27.59
C VAL A 178 16.34 -7.47 -27.90
N ARG A 179 15.15 -7.18 -28.44
CA ARG A 179 14.74 -5.81 -28.74
C ARG A 179 14.67 -4.93 -27.46
N SER A 180 14.19 -5.47 -26.35
CA SER A 180 14.13 -4.75 -25.08
C SER A 180 15.52 -4.48 -24.48
N HIS A 181 16.52 -5.30 -24.78
CA HIS A 181 17.88 -5.10 -24.31
C HIS A 181 18.63 -4.02 -25.11
N PHE A 182 18.31 -3.86 -26.39
CA PHE A 182 18.96 -2.88 -27.29
C PHE A 182 18.19 -1.55 -27.41
N ALA A 183 17.02 -1.40 -26.79
CA ALA A 183 16.24 -0.16 -26.71
C ALA A 183 16.43 0.55 -25.36
#